data_166630c76366755ab3a947c0070300f9
#
_entry.id   166630c76366755ab3a947c0070300f9
#
_cell.length_a   1.000
_cell.length_b   1.000
_cell.length_c   1.000
_cell.angle_alpha   90.00
_cell.angle_beta   90.00
_cell.angle_gamma   90.00
#
_symmetry.space_group_name_H-M   'P 1'
#
loop_
_entity.id
_entity.type
_entity.pdbx_description
1 polymer ?
#
loop_
_entity_poly.entity_id
_entity_poly.type
_entity_poly.pdbx_seq_one_letter_code
_entity_poly.pdbx_strand_id
1 'polypeptide(L)'
;SIQEFIKIIPIIQRESNIPVDIICPSLPGFGFSDKPKSTGMNSKEIAKLQHELVMALGYKKYVVQGGDWGATVSKWMAELFPDHCIGIHLNLVIAFPPEGENAMDGITDHELAMLENYNKYKENGFGYYEIQKTKPQTIGYGLNDSPVGLAAWISEKFYGWFEGNDNNLVVTNDEVLSIISLYWFTESITSSARLYKENGDFGFSFNSIQQPMAGAIFKKDIMLPPKVWAENIYNIVQWNEYDGGHFAALEKPMQLARDINLFIQKLNLD
;
A
#
# COMPACT_ATOMS: atom_id res chain seq x y z
N SER A 1 -8.30 -2.52 1.65
CA SER A 1 -9.46 -3.40 1.92
C SER A 1 -9.27 -4.75 1.25
N ILE A 2 -9.77 -5.84 1.86
CA ILE A 2 -9.77 -7.19 1.23
C ILE A 2 -10.50 -7.19 -0.12
N GLN A 3 -11.47 -6.30 -0.29
CA GLN A 3 -12.23 -6.15 -1.54
C GLN A 3 -11.33 -5.83 -2.75
N GLU A 4 -10.25 -5.12 -2.53
CA GLU A 4 -9.29 -4.77 -3.58
C GLU A 4 -8.60 -5.97 -4.20
N PHE A 5 -8.42 -7.05 -3.43
CA PHE A 5 -7.66 -8.22 -3.86
C PHE A 5 -8.51 -9.34 -4.48
N ILE A 6 -9.84 -9.25 -4.41
CA ILE A 6 -10.75 -10.32 -4.92
C ILE A 6 -10.50 -10.61 -6.41
N LYS A 7 -10.25 -9.57 -7.21
CA LYS A 7 -10.00 -9.73 -8.64
C LYS A 7 -8.60 -10.27 -8.95
N ILE A 8 -7.61 -9.86 -8.20
CA ILE A 8 -6.20 -10.14 -8.53
C ILE A 8 -5.76 -11.54 -8.07
N ILE A 9 -6.27 -12.06 -6.96
CA ILE A 9 -5.93 -13.39 -6.42
C ILE A 9 -6.04 -14.51 -7.47
N PRO A 10 -7.20 -14.70 -8.13
CA PRO A 10 -7.33 -15.79 -9.12
C PRO A 10 -6.45 -15.58 -10.37
N ILE A 11 -6.07 -14.33 -10.66
CA ILE A 11 -5.19 -14.05 -11.79
C ILE A 11 -3.75 -14.45 -11.44
N ILE A 12 -3.26 -14.08 -10.27
CA ILE A 12 -1.92 -14.48 -9.79
C ILE A 12 -1.79 -16.00 -9.80
N GLN A 13 -2.75 -16.72 -9.20
CA GLN A 13 -2.72 -18.18 -9.11
C GLN A 13 -2.76 -18.87 -10.48
N ARG A 14 -3.57 -18.35 -11.40
CA ARG A 14 -3.69 -18.92 -12.75
C ARG A 14 -2.46 -18.68 -13.63
N GLU A 15 -1.83 -17.51 -13.51
CA GLU A 15 -0.73 -17.10 -14.39
C GLU A 15 0.65 -17.33 -13.76
N SER A 16 0.72 -17.79 -12.51
CA SER A 16 1.99 -18.16 -11.87
C SER A 16 2.56 -19.45 -12.44
N ASN A 17 3.88 -19.49 -12.64
CA ASN A 17 4.58 -20.69 -13.11
C ASN A 17 4.84 -21.71 -12.01
N ILE A 18 4.65 -21.32 -10.75
CA ILE A 18 4.77 -22.18 -9.57
C ILE A 18 3.50 -22.07 -8.74
N PRO A 19 3.14 -23.12 -7.98
CA PRO A 19 2.04 -23.02 -7.03
C PRO A 19 2.32 -21.92 -5.99
N VAL A 20 1.34 -21.04 -5.76
CA VAL A 20 1.43 -19.97 -4.77
C VAL A 20 0.22 -19.97 -3.85
N ASP A 21 0.47 -19.89 -2.57
CA ASP A 21 -0.54 -19.56 -1.57
C ASP A 21 -0.55 -18.05 -1.32
N ILE A 22 -1.72 -17.45 -1.30
CA ILE A 22 -1.87 -16.01 -1.14
C ILE A 22 -2.57 -15.73 0.19
N ILE A 23 -1.92 -14.96 1.05
CA ILE A 23 -2.42 -14.55 2.36
C ILE A 23 -2.68 -13.05 2.32
N CYS A 24 -3.95 -12.63 2.41
CA CYS A 24 -4.38 -11.23 2.38
C CYS A 24 -5.02 -10.84 3.73
N PRO A 25 -4.24 -10.59 4.78
CA PRO A 25 -4.80 -10.23 6.08
C PRO A 25 -5.35 -8.79 6.05
N SER A 26 -6.52 -8.58 6.63
CA SER A 26 -6.92 -7.22 6.99
C SER A 26 -5.99 -6.70 8.08
N LEU A 27 -5.53 -5.46 7.95
CA LEU A 27 -4.72 -4.84 9.00
C LEU A 27 -5.50 -4.75 10.32
N PRO A 28 -4.85 -4.85 11.48
CA PRO A 28 -5.49 -4.61 12.77
C PRO A 28 -6.27 -3.29 12.78
N GLY A 29 -7.54 -3.35 13.17
CA GLY A 29 -8.45 -2.20 13.13
C GLY A 29 -9.19 -1.96 11.81
N PHE A 30 -8.93 -2.79 10.79
CA PHE A 30 -9.61 -2.73 9.48
C PHE A 30 -10.48 -3.96 9.24
N GLY A 31 -11.59 -3.76 8.56
CA GLY A 31 -12.46 -4.84 8.10
C GLY A 31 -12.81 -5.85 9.20
N PHE A 32 -12.51 -7.12 8.98
CA PHE A 32 -12.85 -8.19 9.91
C PHE A 32 -11.77 -8.49 10.96
N SER A 33 -10.61 -7.82 10.90
CA SER A 33 -9.59 -7.96 11.94
C SER A 33 -9.97 -7.23 13.23
N ASP A 34 -9.51 -7.76 14.35
CA ASP A 34 -9.74 -7.17 15.66
C ASP A 34 -9.24 -5.71 15.73
N LYS A 35 -9.98 -4.90 16.47
CA LYS A 35 -9.61 -3.51 16.74
C LYS A 35 -8.60 -3.45 17.89
N PRO A 36 -7.43 -2.81 17.70
CA PRO A 36 -6.47 -2.63 18.79
C PRO A 36 -7.10 -1.94 20.00
N LYS A 37 -6.88 -2.51 21.20
CA LYS A 37 -7.44 -2.00 22.48
C LYS A 37 -6.47 -1.08 23.22
N SER A 38 -5.21 -1.03 22.78
CA SER A 38 -4.15 -0.20 23.34
C SER A 38 -3.43 0.57 22.23
N THR A 39 -2.71 1.60 22.62
CA THR A 39 -1.79 2.35 21.74
C THR A 39 -0.57 1.51 21.34
N GLY A 40 0.12 1.90 20.27
CA GLY A 40 1.36 1.28 19.81
C GLY A 40 1.23 0.37 18.60
N MET A 41 0.01 0.11 18.09
CA MET A 41 -0.20 -0.71 16.89
C MET A 41 0.12 0.07 15.62
N ASN A 42 1.40 0.28 15.36
CA ASN A 42 1.94 0.92 14.16
C ASN A 42 2.35 -0.12 13.11
N SER A 43 2.83 0.33 11.95
CA SER A 43 3.23 -0.55 10.83
C SER A 43 4.30 -1.57 11.22
N LYS A 44 5.22 -1.22 12.13
CA LYS A 44 6.25 -2.14 12.62
C LYS A 44 5.66 -3.30 13.46
N GLU A 45 4.71 -2.98 14.36
CA GLU A 45 4.04 -4.00 15.16
C GLU A 45 3.10 -4.86 14.31
N ILE A 46 2.44 -4.26 13.31
CA ILE A 46 1.64 -5.00 12.32
C ILE A 46 2.52 -5.97 11.53
N ALA A 47 3.71 -5.55 11.11
CA ALA A 47 4.65 -6.41 10.41
C ALA A 47 5.05 -7.66 11.24
N LYS A 48 5.25 -7.49 12.55
CA LYS A 48 5.51 -8.61 13.47
C LYS A 48 4.33 -9.57 13.53
N LEU A 49 3.11 -9.06 13.70
CA LEU A 49 1.90 -9.88 13.73
C LEU A 49 1.68 -10.64 12.41
N GLN A 50 1.92 -10.00 11.26
CA GLN A 50 1.79 -10.67 9.98
C GLN A 50 2.86 -11.74 9.78
N HIS A 51 4.09 -11.49 10.23
CA HIS A 51 5.13 -12.52 10.25
C HIS A 51 4.72 -13.72 11.12
N GLU A 52 4.27 -13.48 12.35
CA GLU A 52 3.80 -14.52 13.26
C GLU A 52 2.64 -15.33 12.65
N LEU A 53 1.69 -14.66 11.97
CA LEU A 53 0.60 -15.31 11.26
C LEU A 53 1.13 -16.28 10.18
N VAL A 54 2.07 -15.82 9.34
CA VAL A 54 2.64 -16.64 8.27
C VAL A 54 3.40 -17.83 8.85
N MET A 55 4.15 -17.63 9.94
CA MET A 55 4.85 -18.73 10.64
C MET A 55 3.85 -19.73 11.25
N ALA A 56 2.76 -19.25 11.87
CA ALA A 56 1.73 -20.10 12.45
C ALA A 56 0.98 -20.94 11.40
N LEU A 57 0.88 -20.45 10.16
CA LEU A 57 0.35 -21.20 9.02
C LEU A 57 1.34 -22.25 8.47
N GLY A 58 2.57 -22.29 8.98
CA GLY A 58 3.59 -23.31 8.65
C GLY A 58 4.55 -22.89 7.53
N TYR A 59 4.46 -21.68 7.00
CA TYR A 59 5.37 -21.19 5.98
C TYR A 59 6.68 -20.71 6.61
N LYS A 60 7.80 -21.13 6.05
CA LYS A 60 9.14 -20.74 6.52
C LYS A 60 9.71 -19.54 5.78
N LYS A 61 9.28 -19.35 4.53
CA LYS A 61 9.70 -18.25 3.65
C LYS A 61 8.48 -17.68 2.94
N TYR A 62 8.54 -16.40 2.62
CA TYR A 62 7.48 -15.70 1.94
C TYR A 62 8.00 -14.49 1.16
N VAL A 63 7.25 -14.10 0.15
CA VAL A 63 7.37 -12.82 -0.54
C VAL A 63 6.26 -11.91 -0.01
N VAL A 64 6.57 -10.64 0.22
CA VAL A 64 5.58 -9.65 0.63
C VAL A 64 5.21 -8.75 -0.55
N GLN A 65 3.93 -8.37 -0.61
CA GLN A 65 3.41 -7.40 -1.56
C GLN A 65 2.66 -6.31 -0.80
N GLY A 66 2.82 -5.04 -1.20
CA GLY A 66 2.12 -3.96 -0.55
C GLY A 66 2.04 -2.67 -1.36
N GLY A 67 0.96 -1.93 -1.12
CA GLY A 67 0.75 -0.54 -1.47
C GLY A 67 0.22 0.21 -0.26
N ASP A 68 0.18 1.53 -0.26
CA ASP A 68 -0.26 2.37 0.87
C ASP A 68 0.40 1.93 2.19
N TRP A 69 -0.36 1.75 3.27
CA TRP A 69 0.13 1.19 4.54
C TRP A 69 0.73 -0.21 4.39
N GLY A 70 0.27 -0.99 3.44
CA GLY A 70 0.86 -2.29 3.11
C GLY A 70 2.31 -2.17 2.62
N ALA A 71 2.69 -1.08 1.98
CA ALA A 71 4.08 -0.84 1.58
C ALA A 71 5.00 -0.65 2.80
N THR A 72 4.55 0.11 3.81
CA THR A 72 5.32 0.29 5.05
C THR A 72 5.43 -1.00 5.85
N VAL A 73 4.33 -1.74 5.95
CA VAL A 73 4.30 -3.06 6.63
C VAL A 73 5.23 -4.04 5.91
N SER A 74 5.17 -4.12 4.58
CA SER A 74 6.04 -4.99 3.77
C SER A 74 7.51 -4.67 3.95
N LYS A 75 7.87 -3.38 4.00
CA LYS A 75 9.25 -2.97 4.26
C LYS A 75 9.71 -3.38 5.66
N TRP A 76 8.88 -3.19 6.69
CA TRP A 76 9.19 -3.66 8.05
C TRP A 76 9.32 -5.18 8.13
N MET A 77 8.50 -5.94 7.40
CA MET A 77 8.64 -7.41 7.34
C MET A 77 9.98 -7.82 6.73
N ALA A 78 10.41 -7.19 5.63
CA ALA A 78 11.68 -7.45 5.01
C ALA A 78 12.88 -7.10 5.93
N GLU A 79 12.79 -5.97 6.64
CA GLU A 79 13.86 -5.51 7.53
C GLU A 79 13.99 -6.37 8.80
N LEU A 80 12.86 -6.70 9.43
CA LEU A 80 12.86 -7.42 10.72
C LEU A 80 13.08 -8.91 10.56
N PHE A 81 12.71 -9.50 9.42
CA PHE A 81 12.72 -10.94 9.19
C PHE A 81 13.44 -11.34 7.90
N PRO A 82 14.71 -10.91 7.70
CA PRO A 82 15.44 -11.12 6.45
C PRO A 82 15.65 -12.61 6.10
N ASP A 83 15.68 -13.50 7.09
CA ASP A 83 15.82 -14.94 6.87
C ASP A 83 14.52 -15.60 6.35
N HIS A 84 13.39 -14.94 6.49
CA HIS A 84 12.06 -15.43 6.12
C HIS A 84 11.45 -14.68 4.94
N CYS A 85 11.59 -13.35 4.90
CA CYS A 85 11.16 -12.52 3.79
C CYS A 85 12.21 -12.55 2.68
N ILE A 86 11.91 -13.27 1.60
CA ILE A 86 12.88 -13.51 0.51
C ILE A 86 12.74 -12.54 -0.67
N GLY A 87 11.75 -11.68 -0.65
CA GLY A 87 11.52 -10.65 -1.66
C GLY A 87 10.38 -9.71 -1.29
N ILE A 88 10.43 -8.50 -1.82
CA ILE A 88 9.45 -7.46 -1.57
C ILE A 88 8.96 -6.89 -2.91
N HIS A 89 7.65 -6.85 -3.11
CA HIS A 89 7.00 -6.23 -4.27
C HIS A 89 6.15 -5.06 -3.81
N LEU A 90 6.37 -3.87 -4.37
CA LEU A 90 5.65 -2.66 -3.98
C LEU A 90 4.98 -2.01 -5.19
N ASN A 91 3.70 -1.68 -5.06
CA ASN A 91 3.02 -0.80 -6.01
C ASN A 91 2.95 0.67 -5.54
N LEU A 92 3.25 0.95 -4.28
CA LEU A 92 3.59 2.28 -3.80
C LEU A 92 4.97 2.20 -3.16
N VAL A 93 5.97 2.79 -3.81
CA VAL A 93 7.34 2.83 -3.32
C VAL A 93 7.53 4.11 -2.51
N ILE A 94 8.05 3.96 -1.30
CA ILE A 94 8.34 5.09 -0.43
C ILE A 94 9.84 5.27 -0.37
N ALA A 95 10.31 6.38 -0.91
CA ALA A 95 11.69 6.82 -0.83
C ALA A 95 11.74 8.34 -0.76
N PHE A 96 12.79 8.85 -0.14
CA PHE A 96 13.00 10.28 0.07
C PHE A 96 14.34 10.70 -0.50
N PRO A 97 14.52 12.00 -0.80
CA PRO A 97 15.79 12.49 -1.28
C PRO A 97 16.91 12.14 -0.28
N PRO A 98 18.07 11.69 -0.74
CA PRO A 98 19.23 11.53 0.12
C PRO A 98 19.66 12.90 0.70
N GLU A 99 20.34 12.86 1.84
CA GLU A 99 20.88 14.09 2.42
C GLU A 99 22.03 14.66 1.56
N GLY A 100 22.10 15.98 1.44
CA GLY A 100 23.18 16.67 0.76
C GLY A 100 22.79 17.36 -0.55
N GLU A 101 23.78 17.99 -1.18
CA GLU A 101 23.60 18.81 -2.39
C GLU A 101 23.22 18.00 -3.64
N ASN A 102 23.52 16.71 -3.65
CA ASN A 102 23.33 15.81 -4.80
C ASN A 102 21.96 15.10 -4.81
N ALA A 103 21.02 15.54 -3.99
CA ALA A 103 19.70 14.92 -3.83
C ALA A 103 18.90 14.81 -5.15
N MET A 104 19.20 15.67 -6.12
CA MET A 104 18.52 15.75 -7.42
C MET A 104 19.35 15.13 -8.55
N ASP A 105 20.54 14.61 -8.28
CA ASP A 105 21.41 14.03 -9.32
C ASP A 105 20.81 12.73 -9.88
N GLY A 106 20.86 12.59 -11.20
CA GLY A 106 20.36 11.37 -11.88
C GLY A 106 18.85 11.28 -12.05
N ILE A 107 18.08 12.29 -11.59
CA ILE A 107 16.64 12.35 -11.81
C ILE A 107 16.35 12.76 -13.24
N THR A 108 15.47 12.03 -13.91
CA THR A 108 15.03 12.32 -15.28
C THR A 108 13.96 13.42 -15.31
N ASP A 109 13.79 14.10 -16.46
CA ASP A 109 12.72 15.10 -16.65
C ASP A 109 11.32 14.50 -16.38
N HIS A 110 11.12 13.22 -16.71
CA HIS A 110 9.89 12.50 -16.44
C HIS A 110 9.65 12.37 -14.91
N GLU A 111 10.66 11.96 -14.17
CA GLU A 111 10.58 11.84 -12.70
C GLU A 111 10.42 13.20 -12.03
N LEU A 112 11.03 14.26 -12.56
CA LEU A 112 10.81 15.63 -12.08
C LEU A 112 9.33 16.05 -12.22
N ALA A 113 8.71 15.75 -13.37
CA ALA A 113 7.29 16.02 -13.57
C ALA A 113 6.39 15.21 -12.61
N MET A 114 6.76 13.98 -12.28
CA MET A 114 6.07 13.17 -11.28
C MET A 114 6.18 13.78 -9.88
N LEU A 115 7.38 14.26 -9.50
CA LEU A 115 7.60 14.96 -8.22
C LEU A 115 6.80 16.26 -8.12
N GLU A 116 6.69 17.04 -9.19
CA GLU A 116 5.87 18.24 -9.22
C GLU A 116 4.39 17.92 -8.98
N ASN A 117 3.88 16.85 -9.57
CA ASN A 117 2.51 16.39 -9.35
C ASN A 117 2.29 15.95 -7.90
N TYR A 118 3.24 15.22 -7.32
CA TYR A 118 3.21 14.86 -5.91
C TYR A 118 3.20 16.10 -5.00
N ASN A 119 4.03 17.10 -5.25
CA ASN A 119 4.06 18.32 -4.46
C ASN A 119 2.73 19.08 -4.52
N LYS A 120 2.13 19.21 -5.72
CA LYS A 120 0.79 19.80 -5.88
C LYS A 120 -0.27 19.03 -5.12
N TYR A 121 -0.23 17.70 -5.17
CA TYR A 121 -1.12 16.85 -4.39
C TYR A 121 -0.91 17.05 -2.89
N LYS A 122 0.32 17.11 -2.42
CA LYS A 122 0.66 17.32 -1.00
C LYS A 122 0.08 18.61 -0.45
N GLU A 123 0.09 19.69 -1.22
CA GLU A 123 -0.46 20.99 -0.82
C GLU A 123 -1.98 20.95 -0.57
N ASN A 124 -2.71 20.18 -1.37
CA ASN A 124 -4.18 20.23 -1.40
C ASN A 124 -4.85 18.92 -0.99
N GLY A 125 -4.16 17.78 -1.05
CA GLY A 125 -4.73 16.45 -0.86
C GLY A 125 -4.52 15.82 0.52
N PHE A 126 -3.62 16.36 1.36
CA PHE A 126 -3.22 15.75 2.63
C PHE A 126 -4.13 16.06 3.83
N GLY A 127 -5.19 16.82 3.66
CA GLY A 127 -6.11 17.17 4.75
C GLY A 127 -6.64 15.94 5.51
N TYR A 128 -7.02 14.87 4.80
CA TYR A 128 -7.48 13.62 5.41
C TYR A 128 -6.40 12.97 6.30
N TYR A 129 -5.15 13.01 5.87
CA TYR A 129 -4.02 12.45 6.59
C TYR A 129 -3.80 13.18 7.91
N GLU A 130 -3.75 14.51 7.88
CA GLU A 130 -3.56 15.35 9.07
C GLU A 130 -4.71 15.20 10.07
N ILE A 131 -5.94 15.09 9.61
CA ILE A 131 -7.09 14.85 10.49
C ILE A 131 -6.97 13.48 11.16
N GLN A 132 -6.70 12.41 10.42
CA GLN A 132 -6.57 11.07 10.97
C GLN A 132 -5.34 10.94 11.88
N LYS A 133 -4.21 11.55 11.52
CA LYS A 133 -2.98 11.57 12.33
C LYS A 133 -3.18 12.29 13.68
N THR A 134 -3.87 13.42 13.67
CA THR A 134 -3.98 14.29 14.86
C THR A 134 -5.25 14.08 15.66
N LYS A 135 -6.38 13.81 15.03
CA LYS A 135 -7.73 13.75 15.63
C LYS A 135 -8.55 12.53 15.16
N PRO A 136 -8.00 11.30 15.17
CA PRO A 136 -8.70 10.11 14.64
C PRO A 136 -10.02 9.83 15.36
N GLN A 137 -10.08 10.03 16.66
CA GLN A 137 -11.28 9.80 17.46
C GLN A 137 -12.37 10.83 17.13
N THR A 138 -12.00 12.09 16.93
CA THR A 138 -12.95 13.18 16.64
C THR A 138 -13.66 12.95 15.32
N ILE A 139 -12.90 12.69 14.24
CA ILE A 139 -13.50 12.41 12.93
C ILE A 139 -14.27 11.08 12.95
N GLY A 140 -13.79 10.10 13.71
CA GLY A 140 -14.41 8.78 13.86
C GLY A 140 -15.84 8.84 14.40
N TYR A 141 -16.15 9.70 15.34
CA TYR A 141 -17.53 9.87 15.83
C TYR A 141 -18.51 10.26 14.71
N GLY A 142 -18.15 11.25 13.90
CA GLY A 142 -19.00 11.69 12.79
C GLY A 142 -19.14 10.65 11.67
N LEU A 143 -18.05 9.94 11.35
CA LEU A 143 -18.04 8.93 10.29
C LEU A 143 -18.70 7.61 10.68
N ASN A 144 -18.73 7.25 11.97
CA ASN A 144 -19.47 6.08 12.46
C ASN A 144 -20.97 6.37 12.66
N ASP A 145 -21.36 7.63 12.73
CA ASP A 145 -22.77 8.04 12.95
C ASP A 145 -23.50 8.37 11.65
N SER A 146 -22.76 8.75 10.61
CA SER A 146 -23.33 9.19 9.33
C SER A 146 -22.88 8.30 8.17
N PRO A 147 -23.77 7.43 7.62
CA PRO A 147 -23.44 6.63 6.46
C PRO A 147 -23.10 7.47 5.23
N VAL A 148 -23.76 8.61 5.03
CA VAL A 148 -23.45 9.53 3.93
C VAL A 148 -22.12 10.27 4.17
N GLY A 149 -21.79 10.60 5.41
CA GLY A 149 -20.49 11.16 5.77
C GLY A 149 -19.36 10.19 5.50
N LEU A 150 -19.51 8.92 5.89
CA LEU A 150 -18.55 7.86 5.60
C LEU A 150 -18.43 7.62 4.09
N ALA A 151 -19.54 7.58 3.37
CA ALA A 151 -19.54 7.40 1.92
C ALA A 151 -18.78 8.53 1.22
N ALA A 152 -19.02 9.78 1.60
CA ALA A 152 -18.30 10.93 1.05
C ALA A 152 -16.81 10.87 1.36
N TRP A 153 -16.44 10.53 2.60
CA TRP A 153 -15.04 10.42 3.06
C TRP A 153 -14.23 9.40 2.27
N ILE A 154 -14.82 8.23 2.01
CA ILE A 154 -14.16 7.15 1.26
C ILE A 154 -14.20 7.43 -0.24
N SER A 155 -15.37 7.79 -0.81
CA SER A 155 -15.52 7.99 -2.25
C SER A 155 -14.61 9.09 -2.78
N GLU A 156 -14.39 10.17 -2.02
CA GLU A 156 -13.50 11.27 -2.41
C GLU A 156 -12.09 10.75 -2.73
N LYS A 157 -11.58 9.72 -1.99
CA LYS A 157 -10.28 9.11 -2.25
C LYS A 157 -10.29 8.29 -3.54
N PHE A 158 -11.36 7.54 -3.79
CA PHE A 158 -11.50 6.82 -5.05
C PHE A 158 -11.51 7.77 -6.25
N TYR A 159 -12.31 8.83 -6.21
CA TYR A 159 -12.35 9.82 -7.29
C TYR A 159 -11.04 10.59 -7.47
N GLY A 160 -10.34 10.87 -6.38
CA GLY A 160 -9.09 11.65 -6.42
C GLY A 160 -7.85 10.85 -6.81
N TRP A 161 -7.85 9.52 -6.63
CA TRP A 161 -6.66 8.68 -6.74
C TRP A 161 -6.75 7.62 -7.84
N PHE A 162 -7.86 7.54 -8.57
CA PHE A 162 -8.00 6.70 -9.76
C PHE A 162 -7.36 7.30 -11.01
N GLU A 163 -6.97 6.40 -11.92
CA GLU A 163 -6.77 6.76 -13.31
C GLU A 163 -8.11 6.86 -14.03
N GLY A 164 -8.82 7.90 -13.90
CA GLY A 164 -10.08 8.07 -14.61
C GLY A 164 -10.54 9.50 -14.54
N ASN A 165 -11.47 9.84 -15.39
CA ASN A 165 -12.32 11.00 -15.22
C ASN A 165 -13.73 10.49 -14.87
N ASP A 166 -14.59 11.40 -14.42
CA ASP A 166 -15.97 11.11 -13.98
C ASP A 166 -16.80 10.26 -14.95
N ASN A 167 -16.39 10.16 -16.22
CA ASN A 167 -17.10 9.43 -17.28
C ASN A 167 -16.52 8.05 -17.59
N ASN A 168 -15.40 7.63 -16.98
CA ASN A 168 -14.71 6.40 -17.33
C ASN A 168 -14.08 5.73 -16.09
N LEU A 169 -14.90 5.47 -15.07
CA LEU A 169 -14.47 4.78 -13.87
C LEU A 169 -14.15 3.31 -14.21
N VAL A 170 -12.91 2.91 -14.05
CA VAL A 170 -12.45 1.52 -14.20
C VAL A 170 -12.97 0.66 -13.04
N VAL A 171 -13.32 1.29 -11.92
CA VAL A 171 -13.91 0.69 -10.73
C VAL A 171 -15.39 1.05 -10.68
N THR A 172 -16.23 0.04 -10.50
CA THR A 172 -17.69 0.23 -10.49
C THR A 172 -18.16 0.86 -9.17
N ASN A 173 -19.31 1.56 -9.23
CA ASN A 173 -19.95 2.08 -8.02
C ASN A 173 -20.23 0.98 -6.99
N ASP A 174 -20.59 -0.23 -7.43
CA ASP A 174 -20.85 -1.38 -6.54
C ASP A 174 -19.59 -1.82 -5.78
N GLU A 175 -18.42 -1.73 -6.40
CA GLU A 175 -17.15 -2.02 -5.74
C GLU A 175 -16.81 -0.97 -4.68
N VAL A 176 -17.01 0.31 -4.99
CA VAL A 176 -16.81 1.40 -4.02
C VAL A 176 -17.82 1.26 -2.87
N LEU A 177 -19.10 1.03 -3.16
CA LEU A 177 -20.13 0.79 -2.15
C LEU A 177 -19.85 -0.44 -1.29
N SER A 178 -19.29 -1.51 -1.86
CA SER A 178 -18.89 -2.69 -1.11
C SER A 178 -17.79 -2.37 -0.09
N ILE A 179 -16.81 -1.55 -0.46
CA ILE A 179 -15.76 -1.09 0.45
C ILE A 179 -16.35 -0.19 1.56
N ILE A 180 -17.19 0.77 1.19
CA ILE A 180 -17.88 1.64 2.17
C ILE A 180 -18.71 0.81 3.14
N SER A 181 -19.46 -0.19 2.63
CA SER A 181 -20.28 -1.09 3.43
C SER A 181 -19.42 -1.92 4.40
N LEU A 182 -18.25 -2.37 3.96
CA LEU A 182 -17.32 -3.08 4.85
C LEU A 182 -16.92 -2.20 6.03
N TYR A 183 -16.52 -0.94 5.80
CA TYR A 183 -16.21 0.00 6.90
C TYR A 183 -17.40 0.27 7.80
N TRP A 184 -18.59 0.45 7.20
CA TRP A 184 -19.81 0.76 7.93
C TRP A 184 -20.24 -0.39 8.86
N PHE A 185 -20.41 -1.59 8.30
CA PHE A 185 -20.92 -2.73 9.07
C PHE A 185 -19.92 -3.31 10.05
N THR A 186 -18.62 -3.09 9.85
CA THR A 186 -17.59 -3.47 10.82
C THR A 186 -17.26 -2.34 11.80
N GLU A 187 -17.85 -1.15 11.65
CA GLU A 187 -17.56 0.05 12.45
C GLU A 187 -16.06 0.36 12.52
N SER A 188 -15.32 0.14 11.41
CA SER A 188 -13.85 0.15 11.42
C SER A 188 -13.23 1.50 11.08
N ILE A 189 -14.01 2.53 10.71
CA ILE A 189 -13.44 3.82 10.30
C ILE A 189 -12.64 4.50 11.41
N THR A 190 -13.09 4.45 12.66
CA THR A 190 -12.35 5.05 13.77
C THR A 190 -11.07 4.28 14.08
N SER A 191 -11.12 2.95 14.10
CA SER A 191 -9.94 2.11 14.38
C SER A 191 -8.90 2.18 13.26
N SER A 192 -9.33 2.24 12.00
CA SER A 192 -8.43 2.43 10.86
C SER A 192 -7.76 3.80 10.88
N ALA A 193 -8.50 4.87 11.23
CA ALA A 193 -7.96 6.20 11.37
C ALA A 193 -6.84 6.29 12.45
N ARG A 194 -6.91 5.45 13.49
CA ARG A 194 -5.87 5.42 14.55
C ARG A 194 -4.53 4.96 14.01
N LEU A 195 -4.46 4.15 12.96
CA LEU A 195 -3.20 3.73 12.34
C LEU A 195 -2.35 4.95 11.91
N TYR A 196 -2.97 5.99 11.38
CA TYR A 196 -2.28 7.23 11.02
C TYR A 196 -1.62 7.90 12.22
N LYS A 197 -2.30 7.93 13.36
CA LYS A 197 -1.76 8.47 14.62
C LYS A 197 -0.61 7.63 15.17
N GLU A 198 -0.75 6.31 15.14
CA GLU A 198 0.24 5.38 15.68
C GLU A 198 1.53 5.36 14.84
N ASN A 199 1.47 5.69 13.57
CA ASN A 199 2.64 5.82 12.70
C ASN A 199 3.31 7.22 12.73
N GLY A 200 2.69 8.24 13.34
CA GLY A 200 3.24 9.58 13.43
C GLY A 200 3.59 10.17 12.06
N ASP A 201 4.85 10.59 11.90
CA ASP A 201 5.36 11.10 10.63
C ASP A 201 5.79 9.93 9.72
N PHE A 202 4.80 9.13 9.29
CA PHE A 202 4.83 8.04 8.32
C PHE A 202 5.26 6.65 8.81
N GLY A 203 5.81 6.47 10.02
CA GLY A 203 6.20 5.14 10.55
C GLY A 203 7.18 4.36 9.67
N PHE A 204 7.96 5.07 8.84
CA PHE A 204 8.88 4.46 7.90
C PHE A 204 10.19 4.07 8.56
N SER A 205 10.78 2.97 8.06
CA SER A 205 12.19 2.71 8.22
C SER A 205 12.97 3.30 7.05
N PHE A 206 14.08 3.93 7.35
CA PHE A 206 15.04 4.44 6.36
C PHE A 206 16.22 3.49 6.16
N ASN A 207 16.26 2.36 6.89
CA ASN A 207 17.30 1.38 6.72
C ASN A 207 17.20 0.70 5.36
N SER A 208 18.35 0.43 4.74
CA SER A 208 18.40 -0.34 3.51
C SER A 208 18.05 -1.80 3.78
N ILE A 209 17.40 -2.44 2.82
CA ILE A 209 17.12 -3.87 2.81
C ILE A 209 17.87 -4.54 1.68
N GLN A 210 18.28 -5.80 1.90
CA GLN A 210 19.08 -6.56 0.95
C GLN A 210 18.25 -7.50 0.07
N GLN A 211 17.02 -7.80 0.48
CA GLN A 211 16.12 -8.65 -0.30
C GLN A 211 15.85 -8.04 -1.66
N PRO A 212 15.75 -8.85 -2.72
CA PRO A 212 15.31 -8.39 -4.02
C PRO A 212 13.99 -7.62 -3.92
N MET A 213 13.91 -6.47 -4.58
CA MET A 213 12.72 -5.63 -4.59
C MET A 213 12.23 -5.39 -6.01
N ALA A 214 10.92 -5.51 -6.19
CA ALA A 214 10.21 -5.08 -7.38
C ALA A 214 9.34 -3.85 -7.11
N GLY A 215 9.44 -2.85 -7.97
CA GLY A 215 8.55 -1.69 -8.01
C GLY A 215 7.62 -1.75 -9.22
N ALA A 216 6.32 -1.77 -8.99
CA ALA A 216 5.28 -1.60 -10.00
C ALA A 216 4.70 -0.18 -9.89
N ILE A 217 5.20 0.75 -10.68
CA ILE A 217 4.94 2.18 -10.55
C ILE A 217 3.71 2.56 -11.39
N PHE A 218 2.62 2.92 -10.73
CA PHE A 218 1.41 3.40 -11.39
C PHE A 218 1.45 4.92 -11.45
N LYS A 219 1.50 5.49 -12.66
CA LYS A 219 1.84 6.90 -12.94
C LYS A 219 0.93 7.95 -12.31
N LYS A 220 -0.24 7.55 -11.82
CA LYS A 220 -1.18 8.44 -11.11
C LYS A 220 -1.35 8.08 -9.63
N ASP A 221 -0.40 7.32 -9.06
CA ASP A 221 -0.37 7.09 -7.63
C ASP A 221 -0.01 8.38 -6.86
N ILE A 222 -0.38 8.41 -5.59
CA ILE A 222 -0.23 9.58 -4.70
C ILE A 222 1.22 9.86 -4.29
N MET A 223 2.14 8.92 -4.48
CA MET A 223 3.57 9.09 -4.20
C MET A 223 4.39 8.35 -5.24
N LEU A 224 5.24 9.09 -5.93
CA LEU A 224 6.06 8.60 -7.05
C LEU A 224 7.51 9.09 -6.88
N PRO A 225 8.33 8.41 -6.08
CA PRO A 225 9.71 8.81 -5.90
C PRO A 225 10.54 8.49 -7.15
N PRO A 226 11.56 9.30 -7.46
CA PRO A 226 12.57 8.93 -8.42
C PRO A 226 13.23 7.59 -8.07
N LYS A 227 13.52 6.79 -9.09
CA LYS A 227 14.14 5.48 -8.90
C LYS A 227 15.47 5.57 -8.17
N VAL A 228 16.27 6.59 -8.47
CA VAL A 228 17.57 6.82 -7.82
C VAL A 228 17.45 7.02 -6.29
N TRP A 229 16.33 7.57 -5.79
CA TRP A 229 16.11 7.65 -4.35
C TRP A 229 15.78 6.30 -3.74
N ALA A 230 14.99 5.49 -4.47
CA ALA A 230 14.64 4.15 -4.04
C ALA A 230 15.86 3.21 -4.01
N GLU A 231 16.80 3.36 -4.93
CA GLU A 231 18.06 2.58 -5.00
C GLU A 231 18.95 2.75 -3.75
N ASN A 232 18.79 3.82 -2.98
CA ASN A 232 19.52 4.01 -1.73
C ASN A 232 19.05 3.09 -0.59
N ILE A 233 17.82 2.60 -0.66
CA ILE A 233 17.19 1.83 0.43
C ILE A 233 16.65 0.46 0.01
N TYR A 234 16.55 0.18 -1.30
CA TYR A 234 16.05 -1.06 -1.84
C TYR A 234 17.05 -1.70 -2.83
N ASN A 235 17.18 -3.00 -2.79
CA ASN A 235 17.88 -3.79 -3.80
C ASN A 235 16.94 -4.05 -4.99
N ILE A 236 16.83 -3.08 -5.90
CA ILE A 236 15.88 -3.08 -7.01
C ILE A 236 16.31 -4.04 -8.11
N VAL A 237 15.54 -5.11 -8.34
CA VAL A 237 15.74 -6.09 -9.41
C VAL A 237 14.69 -5.98 -10.52
N GLN A 238 13.61 -5.24 -10.26
CA GLN A 238 12.54 -4.97 -11.20
C GLN A 238 11.95 -3.60 -10.93
N TRP A 239 11.72 -2.82 -12.02
CA TRP A 239 11.09 -1.51 -11.93
C TRP A 239 10.31 -1.29 -13.21
N ASN A 240 8.99 -1.38 -13.13
CA ASN A 240 8.11 -1.25 -14.28
C ASN A 240 7.10 -0.13 -14.03
N GLU A 241 6.82 0.65 -15.08
CA GLU A 241 5.83 1.70 -15.05
C GLU A 241 4.56 1.28 -15.79
N TYR A 242 3.41 1.64 -15.21
CA TYR A 242 2.09 1.32 -15.73
C TYR A 242 1.18 2.53 -15.69
N ASP A 243 0.23 2.59 -16.61
CA ASP A 243 -0.90 3.49 -16.50
C ASP A 243 -1.84 2.94 -15.42
N GLY A 244 -2.30 3.79 -14.54
CA GLY A 244 -3.15 3.43 -13.38
C GLY A 244 -2.91 4.37 -12.21
N GLY A 245 -3.77 4.29 -11.21
CA GLY A 245 -3.73 5.09 -9.99
C GLY A 245 -3.37 4.26 -8.76
N HIS A 246 -3.75 4.80 -7.62
CA HIS A 246 -3.42 4.29 -6.29
C HIS A 246 -3.98 2.88 -6.02
N PHE A 247 -5.19 2.60 -6.50
CA PHE A 247 -5.88 1.34 -6.25
C PHE A 247 -5.57 0.30 -7.33
N ALA A 248 -4.30 0.08 -7.61
CA ALA A 248 -3.80 -0.73 -8.73
C ALA A 248 -4.42 -2.12 -8.81
N ALA A 249 -4.66 -2.79 -7.68
CA ALA A 249 -5.28 -4.10 -7.64
C ALA A 249 -6.74 -4.12 -8.14
N LEU A 250 -7.46 -3.00 -7.98
CA LEU A 250 -8.82 -2.81 -8.53
C LEU A 250 -8.81 -2.31 -9.97
N GLU A 251 -7.95 -1.34 -10.27
CA GLU A 251 -7.92 -0.64 -11.55
C GLU A 251 -7.27 -1.45 -12.66
N LYS A 252 -6.15 -2.10 -12.33
CA LYS A 252 -5.27 -2.79 -13.28
C LYS A 252 -4.87 -4.18 -12.77
N PRO A 253 -5.83 -5.03 -12.38
CA PRO A 253 -5.53 -6.31 -11.74
C PRO A 253 -4.64 -7.23 -12.58
N MET A 254 -4.82 -7.21 -13.92
CA MET A 254 -3.98 -8.00 -14.83
C MET A 254 -2.53 -7.54 -14.86
N GLN A 255 -2.29 -6.22 -14.93
CA GLN A 255 -0.96 -5.65 -14.97
C GLN A 255 -0.22 -5.92 -13.65
N LEU A 256 -0.86 -5.65 -12.52
CA LEU A 256 -0.26 -5.88 -11.21
C LEU A 256 0.01 -7.38 -10.97
N ALA A 257 -0.93 -8.26 -11.32
CA ALA A 257 -0.74 -9.71 -11.18
C ALA A 257 0.44 -10.22 -12.01
N ARG A 258 0.59 -9.75 -13.25
CA ARG A 258 1.72 -10.13 -14.13
C ARG A 258 3.04 -9.60 -13.62
N ASP A 259 3.06 -8.39 -13.07
CA ASP A 259 4.27 -7.81 -12.48
C ASP A 259 4.72 -8.61 -11.25
N ILE A 260 3.79 -8.99 -10.38
CA ILE A 260 4.04 -9.86 -9.23
C ILE A 260 4.60 -11.23 -9.69
N ASN A 261 3.94 -11.86 -10.67
CA ASN A 261 4.38 -13.17 -11.17
C ASN A 261 5.76 -13.10 -11.84
N LEU A 262 6.04 -12.03 -12.60
CA LEU A 262 7.36 -11.79 -13.17
C LEU A 262 8.45 -11.65 -12.07
N PHE A 263 8.12 -10.97 -10.99
CA PHE A 263 9.03 -10.87 -9.85
C PHE A 263 9.28 -12.22 -9.17
N ILE A 264 8.22 -12.98 -8.90
CA ILE A 264 8.33 -14.34 -8.32
C ILE A 264 9.25 -15.22 -9.18
N GLN A 265 9.11 -15.18 -10.50
CA GLN A 265 9.99 -15.92 -11.42
C GLN A 265 11.47 -15.53 -11.30
N LYS A 266 11.74 -14.22 -11.14
CA LYS A 266 13.12 -13.71 -10.96
C LYS A 266 13.78 -14.16 -9.66
N LEU A 267 12.98 -14.51 -8.65
CA LEU A 267 13.52 -15.01 -7.38
C LEU A 267 14.08 -16.44 -7.47
N ASN A 268 13.86 -17.15 -8.61
CA ASN A 268 14.32 -18.53 -8.84
C ASN A 268 13.99 -19.45 -7.65
N LEU A 269 12.71 -19.43 -7.25
CA LEU A 269 12.22 -20.28 -6.17
C LEU A 269 12.05 -21.71 -6.70
N ASP A 270 12.96 -22.62 -6.30
CA ASP A 270 12.91 -24.07 -6.59
C ASP A 270 11.95 -24.79 -5.64
#